data_1a9952f160ebcc8cb3e6766c3996de90
#
_entry.id   1a9952f160ebcc8cb3e6766c3996de90
#
_cell.length_a   1.000
_cell.length_b   1.000
_cell.length_c   1.000
_cell.angle_alpha   90.00
_cell.angle_beta   90.00
_cell.angle_gamma   90.00
#
_symmetry.space_group_name_H-M   'P 1'
#
loop_
_entity.id
_entity.type
_entity.pdbx_description
1 polymer ?
#
loop_
_entity_poly.entity_id
_entity_poly.type
_entity_poly.pdbx_seq_one_letter_code
_entity_poly.pdbx_strand_id
1 'polypeptide(L)'
;MRILVLEDDRVQQGRIEQTLLDIGRSRNLRLEIDIAKNYGDVEKYSQYFDNYQLYLLDLEIDGERERGFQVAQQVRERDPFTSIVFVSTHSEALPLAFRYHLSALDFISKDQSEEDYRHQLERCLDYVLAVSYTHLRAHETVLD
;
A
#
# COMPACT_ATOMS: atom_id res chain seq x y z
N MET A 1 -11.77 -0.71 5.60
CA MET A 1 -10.34 -0.97 5.30
C MET A 1 -9.57 0.34 5.37
N ARG A 2 -8.48 0.35 6.09
CA ARG A 2 -7.61 1.53 6.21
C ARG A 2 -6.37 1.36 5.35
N ILE A 3 -6.08 2.36 4.53
CA ILE A 3 -4.98 2.34 3.56
C ILE A 3 -4.11 3.56 3.79
N LEU A 4 -2.79 3.35 3.88
CA LEU A 4 -1.82 4.45 3.87
C LEU A 4 -1.14 4.52 2.51
N VAL A 5 -1.19 5.69 1.90
CA VAL A 5 -0.51 5.99 0.64
C VAL A 5 0.68 6.89 0.92
N LEU A 6 1.85 6.57 0.38
CA LEU A 6 3.02 7.44 0.40
C LEU A 6 3.30 7.90 -1.02
N GLU A 7 3.08 9.17 -1.31
CA GLU A 7 3.20 9.73 -2.65
C GLU A 7 3.46 11.23 -2.56
N ASP A 8 4.56 11.71 -3.10
CA ASP A 8 4.91 13.13 -3.04
C ASP A 8 4.46 13.93 -4.27
N ASP A 9 4.05 13.28 -5.37
CA ASP A 9 3.56 13.96 -6.56
C ASP A 9 2.05 14.21 -6.46
N ARG A 10 1.66 15.47 -6.58
CA ARG A 10 0.26 15.88 -6.41
C ARG A 10 -0.70 15.22 -7.40
N VAL A 11 -0.28 15.07 -8.66
CA VAL A 11 -1.10 14.42 -9.69
C VAL A 11 -1.31 12.95 -9.36
N GLN A 12 -0.25 12.27 -8.94
CA GLN A 12 -0.33 10.85 -8.58
C GLN A 12 -1.13 10.63 -7.29
N GLN A 13 -1.08 11.56 -6.34
CA GLN A 13 -1.94 11.52 -5.16
C GLN A 13 -3.41 11.50 -5.56
N GLY A 14 -3.81 12.41 -6.45
CA GLY A 14 -5.18 12.47 -6.94
C GLY A 14 -5.58 11.23 -7.70
N ARG A 15 -4.68 10.72 -8.54
CA ARG A 15 -4.93 9.50 -9.32
C ARG A 15 -5.23 8.29 -8.44
N ILE A 16 -4.36 8.03 -7.47
CA ILE A 16 -4.51 6.85 -6.62
C ILE A 16 -5.74 6.97 -5.71
N GLU A 17 -5.97 8.16 -5.16
CA GLU A 17 -7.13 8.39 -4.31
C GLU A 17 -8.43 8.19 -5.09
N GLN A 18 -8.55 8.80 -6.27
CA GLN A 18 -9.76 8.65 -7.09
C GLN A 18 -10.00 7.21 -7.52
N THR A 19 -8.94 6.52 -7.93
CA THR A 19 -9.04 5.13 -8.34
C THR A 19 -9.52 4.25 -7.18
N LEU A 20 -8.94 4.43 -5.98
CA LEU A 20 -9.35 3.68 -4.80
C LEU A 20 -10.80 3.97 -4.40
N LEU A 21 -11.20 5.23 -4.42
CA LEU A 21 -12.57 5.60 -4.06
C LEU A 21 -13.58 5.04 -5.06
N ASP A 22 -13.25 5.03 -6.35
CA ASP A 22 -14.11 4.45 -7.38
C ASP A 22 -14.26 2.94 -7.19
N ILE A 23 -13.17 2.24 -6.88
CA ILE A 23 -13.20 0.81 -6.58
C ILE A 23 -14.07 0.56 -5.34
N GLY A 24 -13.87 1.35 -4.30
CA GLY A 24 -14.65 1.24 -3.07
C GLY A 24 -16.15 1.37 -3.33
N ARG A 25 -16.54 2.36 -4.13
CA ARG A 25 -17.94 2.57 -4.47
C ARG A 25 -18.51 1.40 -5.26
N SER A 26 -17.76 0.91 -6.26
CA SER A 26 -18.24 -0.18 -7.12
C SER A 26 -18.39 -1.49 -6.37
N ARG A 27 -17.66 -1.68 -5.28
CA ARG A 27 -17.67 -2.91 -4.46
C ARG A 27 -18.39 -2.73 -3.14
N ASN A 28 -18.99 -1.57 -2.93
CA ASN A 28 -19.65 -1.23 -1.66
C ASN A 28 -18.71 -1.42 -0.46
N LEU A 29 -17.47 -0.98 -0.61
CA LEU A 29 -16.45 -1.02 0.42
C LEU A 29 -16.23 0.35 1.01
N ARG A 30 -16.16 0.43 2.33
CA ARG A 30 -15.77 1.66 3.01
C ARG A 30 -14.24 1.68 3.14
N LEU A 31 -13.61 2.63 2.46
CA LEU A 31 -12.17 2.80 2.49
C LEU A 31 -11.83 4.08 3.26
N GLU A 32 -10.90 3.98 4.18
CA GLU A 32 -10.31 5.13 4.89
C GLU A 32 -8.89 5.27 4.38
N ILE A 33 -8.62 6.38 3.67
CA ILE A 33 -7.36 6.58 2.97
C ILE A 33 -6.63 7.76 3.60
N ASP A 34 -5.42 7.50 4.10
CA ASP A 34 -4.50 8.56 4.54
C ASP A 34 -3.38 8.68 3.52
N ILE A 35 -2.99 9.91 3.20
CA ILE A 35 -1.92 10.16 2.23
C ILE A 35 -0.78 10.90 2.91
N ALA A 36 0.37 10.24 3.00
CA ALA A 36 1.63 10.86 3.40
C ALA A 36 2.24 11.49 2.14
N LYS A 37 2.39 12.81 2.15
CA LYS A 37 2.79 13.57 0.95
C LYS A 37 4.30 13.82 0.88
N ASN A 38 5.02 13.48 1.94
CA ASN A 38 6.45 13.63 2.03
C ASN A 38 6.96 12.75 3.16
N TYR A 39 8.28 12.66 3.31
CA TYR A 39 8.88 11.82 4.35
C TYR A 39 8.53 12.32 5.77
N GLY A 40 8.39 13.62 5.96
CA GLY A 40 7.97 14.19 7.25
C GLY A 40 6.60 13.71 7.69
N ASP A 41 5.67 13.54 6.74
CA ASP A 41 4.34 13.01 7.04
C ASP A 41 4.40 11.54 7.52
N VAL A 42 5.40 10.79 7.08
CA VAL A 42 5.57 9.39 7.51
C VAL A 42 5.73 9.30 9.02
N GLU A 43 6.52 10.19 9.63
CA GLU A 43 6.68 10.23 11.09
C GLU A 43 5.33 10.44 11.78
N LYS A 44 4.51 11.31 11.22
CA LYS A 44 3.18 11.60 11.75
C LYS A 44 2.29 10.36 11.75
N TYR A 45 2.35 9.53 10.69
CA TYR A 45 1.53 8.33 10.58
C TYR A 45 2.18 7.09 11.19
N SER A 46 3.49 7.15 11.53
CA SER A 46 4.21 5.97 12.01
C SER A 46 3.65 5.39 13.30
N GLN A 47 3.04 6.21 14.14
CA GLN A 47 2.39 5.75 15.36
C GLN A 47 1.19 4.83 15.09
N TYR A 48 0.68 4.82 13.85
CA TYR A 48 -0.47 4.01 13.44
C TYR A 48 -0.08 2.86 12.51
N PHE A 49 1.20 2.52 12.39
CA PHE A 49 1.67 1.53 11.41
C PHE A 49 1.14 0.12 11.64
N ASP A 50 0.54 -0.18 12.75
CA ASP A 50 -0.12 -1.48 12.99
C ASP A 50 -1.63 -1.43 12.72
N ASN A 51 -2.17 -0.28 12.27
CA ASN A 51 -3.60 -0.09 12.07
C ASN A 51 -4.05 -0.07 10.61
N TYR A 52 -3.12 -0.14 9.66
CA TYR A 52 -3.44 -0.15 8.23
C TYR A 52 -3.43 -1.57 7.69
N GLN A 53 -4.38 -1.89 6.82
CA GLN A 53 -4.44 -3.18 6.16
C GLN A 53 -3.65 -3.22 4.87
N LEU A 54 -3.38 -2.06 4.28
CA LEU A 54 -2.65 -1.94 3.01
C LEU A 54 -1.81 -0.68 3.01
N TYR A 55 -0.57 -0.82 2.55
CA TYR A 55 0.37 0.30 2.35
C TYR A 55 0.69 0.37 0.87
N LEU A 56 0.43 1.52 0.25
CA LEU A 56 0.76 1.80 -1.15
C LEU A 56 1.88 2.84 -1.15
N LEU A 57 3.09 2.40 -1.42
CA LEU A 57 4.29 3.21 -1.21
C LEU A 57 5.01 3.49 -2.52
N ASP A 58 5.27 4.76 -2.82
CA ASP A 58 6.21 5.11 -3.87
C ASP A 58 7.63 4.86 -3.40
N LEU A 59 8.53 4.55 -4.31
CA LEU A 59 9.95 4.31 -4.00
C LEU A 59 10.72 5.61 -3.84
N GLU A 60 10.55 6.54 -4.78
CA GLU A 60 11.26 7.82 -4.75
C GLU A 60 10.41 8.87 -4.05
N ILE A 61 10.87 9.33 -2.90
CA ILE A 61 10.20 10.36 -2.11
C ILE A 61 11.20 11.44 -1.78
N ASP A 62 10.83 12.70 -2.03
CA ASP A 62 11.66 13.87 -1.76
C ASP A 62 13.03 13.79 -2.47
N GLY A 63 13.06 13.18 -3.67
CA GLY A 63 14.27 13.00 -4.45
C GLY A 63 15.14 11.82 -4.02
N GLU A 64 14.79 11.10 -2.98
CA GLU A 64 15.55 9.95 -2.48
C GLU A 64 14.98 8.65 -3.07
N ARG A 65 15.79 7.95 -3.87
CA ARG A 65 15.35 6.81 -4.70
C ARG A 65 14.89 5.58 -3.93
N GLU A 66 15.43 5.37 -2.73
CA GLU A 66 15.13 4.17 -1.95
C GLU A 66 14.29 4.48 -0.70
N ARG A 67 13.74 5.68 -0.61
CA ARG A 67 12.99 6.10 0.57
C ARG A 67 11.78 5.21 0.84
N GLY A 68 11.09 4.78 -0.22
CA GLY A 68 9.95 3.88 -0.09
C GLY A 68 10.32 2.54 0.55
N PHE A 69 11.50 2.00 0.21
CA PHE A 69 11.99 0.77 0.85
C PHE A 69 12.27 0.99 2.34
N GLN A 70 12.83 2.13 2.69
CA GLN A 70 13.11 2.47 4.09
C GLN A 70 11.81 2.56 4.90
N VAL A 71 10.80 3.19 4.33
CA VAL A 71 9.48 3.28 4.97
C VAL A 71 8.86 1.89 5.13
N ALA A 72 8.97 1.05 4.09
CA ALA A 72 8.46 -0.32 4.15
C ALA A 72 9.15 -1.13 5.25
N GLN A 73 10.44 -0.94 5.47
CA GLN A 73 11.16 -1.58 6.58
C GLN A 73 10.60 -1.15 7.92
N GLN A 74 10.32 0.13 8.10
CA GLN A 74 9.71 0.66 9.32
C GLN A 74 8.33 0.03 9.55
N VAL A 75 7.53 -0.13 8.48
CA VAL A 75 6.24 -0.78 8.57
C VAL A 75 6.40 -2.24 9.02
N ARG A 76 7.35 -2.97 8.42
CA ARG A 76 7.59 -4.39 8.75
C ARG A 76 8.06 -4.60 10.19
N GLU A 77 8.78 -3.67 10.75
CA GLU A 77 9.19 -3.73 12.16
C GLU A 77 7.98 -3.69 13.10
N ARG A 78 6.94 -2.97 12.71
CA ARG A 78 5.72 -2.84 13.51
C ARG A 78 4.67 -3.89 13.17
N ASP A 79 4.59 -4.28 11.90
CA ASP A 79 3.59 -5.24 11.42
C ASP A 79 4.22 -6.14 10.34
N PRO A 80 4.68 -7.36 10.75
CA PRO A 80 5.32 -8.28 9.80
C PRO A 80 4.38 -8.85 8.73
N PHE A 81 3.07 -8.76 8.93
CA PHE A 81 2.08 -9.47 8.11
C PHE A 81 1.20 -8.58 7.26
N THR A 82 1.28 -7.27 7.41
CA THR A 82 0.46 -6.35 6.61
C THR A 82 0.85 -6.41 5.13
N SER A 83 -0.08 -5.99 4.26
CA SER A 83 0.17 -5.96 2.82
C SER A 83 0.87 -4.68 2.41
N ILE A 84 1.98 -4.81 1.70
CA ILE A 84 2.74 -3.69 1.15
C ILE A 84 2.78 -3.83 -0.37
N VAL A 85 2.41 -2.76 -1.08
CA VAL A 85 2.48 -2.67 -2.54
C VAL A 85 3.28 -1.43 -2.89
N PHE A 86 4.23 -1.55 -3.79
CA PHE A 86 4.97 -0.40 -4.31
C PHE A 86 4.29 0.12 -5.57
N VAL A 87 4.11 1.43 -5.66
CA VAL A 87 3.50 2.12 -6.80
C VAL A 87 4.51 3.15 -7.30
N SER A 88 5.17 2.87 -8.43
CA SER A 88 6.30 3.68 -8.85
C SER A 88 6.50 3.65 -10.36
N THR A 89 7.28 4.61 -10.88
CA THR A 89 7.80 4.58 -12.23
C THR A 89 9.13 3.83 -12.33
N HIS A 90 9.72 3.45 -11.20
CA HIS A 90 11.06 2.86 -11.12
C HIS A 90 11.02 1.33 -11.03
N SER A 91 10.51 0.67 -12.10
CA SER A 91 10.45 -0.79 -12.15
C SER A 91 11.84 -1.45 -12.07
N GLU A 92 12.89 -0.74 -12.45
CA GLU A 92 14.27 -1.22 -12.37
C GLU A 92 14.73 -1.42 -10.93
N ALA A 93 14.06 -0.81 -9.97
CA ALA A 93 14.38 -0.98 -8.55
C ALA A 93 13.75 -2.23 -7.94
N LEU A 94 12.88 -2.93 -8.68
CA LEU A 94 12.18 -4.11 -8.16
C LEU A 94 13.12 -5.18 -7.55
N PRO A 95 14.29 -5.51 -8.16
CA PRO A 95 15.20 -6.47 -7.54
C PRO A 95 15.69 -6.07 -6.16
N LEU A 96 15.75 -4.77 -5.84
CA LEU A 96 16.17 -4.29 -4.53
C LEU A 96 15.19 -4.66 -3.43
N ALA A 97 13.92 -4.84 -3.77
CA ALA A 97 12.89 -5.26 -2.80
C ALA A 97 13.26 -6.58 -2.13
N PHE A 98 13.91 -7.49 -2.88
CA PHE A 98 14.37 -8.77 -2.33
C PHE A 98 15.47 -8.59 -1.30
N ARG A 99 16.34 -7.61 -1.49
CA ARG A 99 17.42 -7.32 -0.53
C ARG A 99 16.89 -6.82 0.80
N TYR A 100 15.77 -6.12 0.77
CA TYR A 100 15.15 -5.57 1.98
C TYR A 100 14.25 -6.57 2.70
N HIS A 101 14.01 -7.74 2.11
CA HIS A 101 13.18 -8.80 2.70
C HIS A 101 11.80 -8.30 3.14
N LEU A 102 11.17 -7.53 2.26
CA LEU A 102 9.92 -6.84 2.61
C LEU A 102 8.66 -7.67 2.36
N SER A 103 8.75 -8.75 1.59
CA SER A 103 7.59 -9.57 1.22
C SER A 103 6.47 -8.73 0.62
N ALA A 104 6.81 -7.87 -0.35
CA ALA A 104 5.82 -7.03 -1.01
C ALA A 104 4.78 -7.89 -1.74
N LEU A 105 3.52 -7.50 -1.64
CA LEU A 105 2.43 -8.18 -2.31
C LEU A 105 2.49 -7.98 -3.82
N ASP A 106 2.80 -6.76 -4.27
CA ASP A 106 2.82 -6.44 -5.69
C ASP A 106 3.63 -5.17 -5.94
N PHE A 107 3.90 -4.92 -7.22
CA PHE A 107 4.55 -3.71 -7.71
C PHE A 107 3.72 -3.16 -8.86
N ILE A 108 3.16 -1.97 -8.70
CA ILE A 108 2.29 -1.33 -9.68
C ILE A 108 3.06 -0.22 -10.39
N SER A 109 3.15 -0.30 -11.71
CA SER A 109 3.78 0.75 -12.51
C SER A 109 2.83 1.94 -12.68
N LYS A 110 3.33 3.15 -12.49
CA LYS A 110 2.58 4.37 -12.80
C LYS A 110 2.46 4.61 -14.31
N ASP A 111 3.33 3.98 -15.11
CA ASP A 111 3.43 4.17 -16.55
C ASP A 111 2.59 3.18 -17.33
N GLN A 112 1.40 2.89 -16.87
CA GLN A 112 0.47 2.00 -17.55
C GLN A 112 -0.88 2.70 -17.71
N SER A 113 -1.77 2.10 -18.51
CA SER A 113 -3.09 2.66 -18.73
C SER A 113 -3.90 2.75 -17.44
N GLU A 114 -4.88 3.64 -17.40
CA GLU A 114 -5.76 3.75 -16.25
C GLU A 114 -6.51 2.44 -15.98
N GLU A 115 -6.87 1.71 -17.04
CA GLU A 115 -7.55 0.43 -16.90
C GLU A 115 -6.67 -0.61 -16.23
N ASP A 116 -5.41 -0.75 -16.67
CA ASP A 116 -4.47 -1.72 -16.08
C ASP A 116 -4.09 -1.34 -14.66
N TYR A 117 -3.89 -0.05 -14.40
CA TYR A 117 -3.60 0.49 -13.09
C TYR A 117 -4.73 0.15 -12.11
N ARG A 118 -5.97 0.39 -12.54
CA ARG A 118 -7.15 0.07 -11.74
C ARG A 118 -7.26 -1.43 -11.46
N HIS A 119 -7.06 -2.27 -12.49
CA HIS A 119 -7.14 -3.72 -12.34
C HIS A 119 -6.12 -4.25 -11.33
N GLN A 120 -4.89 -3.73 -11.33
CA GLN A 120 -3.89 -4.13 -10.36
C GLN A 120 -4.30 -3.73 -8.94
N LEU A 121 -4.79 -2.52 -8.75
CA LEU A 121 -5.28 -2.07 -7.45
C LEU A 121 -6.47 -2.92 -6.98
N GLU A 122 -7.40 -3.25 -7.88
CA GLU A 122 -8.53 -4.11 -7.55
C GLU A 122 -8.06 -5.47 -7.04
N ARG A 123 -7.09 -6.07 -7.71
CA ARG A 123 -6.55 -7.37 -7.29
C ARG A 123 -5.88 -7.29 -5.93
N CYS A 124 -5.17 -6.20 -5.66
CA CYS A 124 -4.55 -6.00 -4.35
C CYS A 124 -5.60 -5.89 -3.25
N LEU A 125 -6.66 -5.12 -3.48
CA LEU A 125 -7.76 -4.99 -2.52
C LEU A 125 -8.47 -6.32 -2.29
N ASP A 126 -8.71 -7.08 -3.35
CA ASP A 126 -9.34 -8.40 -3.24
C ASP A 126 -8.50 -9.35 -2.39
N TYR A 127 -7.18 -9.33 -2.59
CA TYR A 127 -6.27 -10.14 -1.78
C TYR A 127 -6.32 -9.74 -0.31
N VAL A 128 -6.24 -8.44 -0.03
CA VAL A 128 -6.26 -7.93 1.35
C VAL A 128 -7.56 -8.32 2.05
N LEU A 129 -8.68 -8.20 1.35
CA LEU A 129 -9.99 -8.60 1.89
C LEU A 129 -10.04 -10.09 2.19
N ALA A 130 -9.54 -10.92 1.27
CA ALA A 130 -9.54 -12.37 1.44
C ALA A 130 -8.68 -12.80 2.63
N VAL A 131 -7.50 -12.20 2.80
CA VAL A 131 -6.60 -12.48 3.93
C VAL A 131 -7.24 -12.05 5.24
N SER A 132 -7.84 -10.87 5.30
CA SER A 132 -8.51 -10.36 6.49
C SER A 132 -9.66 -11.28 6.90
N TYR A 133 -10.46 -11.74 5.94
CA TYR A 133 -11.57 -12.65 6.20
C TYR A 133 -11.08 -14.01 6.72
N THR A 134 -10.04 -14.56 6.10
CA THR A 134 -9.45 -15.84 6.52
C THR A 134 -8.89 -15.74 7.93
N HIS A 135 -8.22 -14.64 8.25
CA HIS A 135 -7.67 -14.41 9.57
C HIS A 135 -8.77 -14.35 10.64
N LEU A 136 -9.85 -13.63 10.37
CA LEU A 136 -11.00 -13.55 11.28
C LEU A 136 -11.62 -14.91 11.52
N ARG A 137 -11.79 -15.72 10.48
CA ARG A 137 -12.35 -17.08 10.61
C ARG A 137 -11.46 -17.98 11.44
N ALA A 138 -10.15 -17.92 11.24
CA ALA A 138 -9.20 -18.69 12.04
C ALA A 138 -9.26 -18.28 13.51
N HIS A 139 -9.40 -16.98 13.80
CA HIS A 139 -9.55 -16.48 15.15
C HIS A 139 -10.84 -16.96 15.80
N GLU A 140 -11.94 -16.92 15.08
CA GLU A 140 -13.23 -17.44 15.57
C GLU A 140 -13.15 -18.93 15.91
N THR A 141 -12.48 -19.71 15.05
CA THR A 141 -12.31 -21.15 15.27
C THR A 141 -11.51 -21.42 16.54
N VAL A 142 -10.51 -20.63 16.84
CA VAL A 142 -9.68 -20.76 18.04
C VAL A 142 -10.48 -20.46 19.31
N LEU A 143 -11.42 -19.54 19.23
CA LEU A 143 -12.27 -19.15 20.37
C LEU A 143 -13.35 -20.18 20.68
N ASP A 144 -13.73 -20.98 19.71
CA ASP A 144 -14.71 -22.04 19.89
C ASP A 144 -14.10 -23.23 20.64
#